data_b502ccfb6307aa12b2f055fdddff669c
#
_entry.id   b502ccfb6307aa12b2f055fdddff669c
#
_cell.length_a   1.000
_cell.length_b   1.000
_cell.length_c   1.000
_cell.angle_alpha   90.00
_cell.angle_beta   90.00
_cell.angle_gamma   90.00
#
_symmetry.space_group_name_H-M   'P 1'
#
loop_
_entity.id
_entity.type
_entity.pdbx_description
1 polymer ?
#
loop_
_entity_poly.entity_id
_entity_poly.type
_entity_poly.pdbx_seq_one_letter_code
_entity_poly.pdbx_strand_id
1 'polypeptide(L)'
;MGDLLLVRHGETEWSRSGRHTGRTDVPLTEHGREEARRLVPLIRSHRIGAAFVSPSQRARETARLIGVRDARVDADLCEWDYGGYEGVTTVDIQRSRPGWFLFTDGVAPGPPDHPGETPEQVGERADRMLAKVDAALAATDGAVVLIAHGHFLRVLTARRLGLPPRHGALFQLATGTLCRLGTEHGRPVIAGWNIRPREV
;
A
#
# COMPACT_ATOMS: atom_id res chain seq x y z
N MET A 1 -20.68 -5.07 8.25
CA MET A 1 -19.74 -4.01 7.83
C MET A 1 -18.95 -4.55 6.63
N GLY A 2 -18.81 -3.80 5.55
CA GLY A 2 -18.10 -4.24 4.36
C GLY A 2 -16.60 -4.47 4.60
N ASP A 3 -15.95 -5.23 3.71
CA ASP A 3 -14.52 -5.49 3.77
C ASP A 3 -13.71 -4.28 3.26
N LEU A 4 -12.52 -4.08 3.82
CA LEU A 4 -11.49 -3.21 3.27
C LEU A 4 -10.50 -4.07 2.46
N LEU A 5 -10.43 -3.82 1.16
CA LEU A 5 -9.51 -4.48 0.23
C LEU A 5 -8.29 -3.60 0.00
N LEU A 6 -7.11 -4.18 0.13
CA LEU A 6 -5.84 -3.50 -0.12
C LEU A 6 -5.16 -4.15 -1.33
N VAL A 7 -4.79 -3.37 -2.32
CA VAL A 7 -4.05 -3.81 -3.50
C VAL A 7 -2.72 -3.07 -3.54
N ARG A 8 -1.61 -3.78 -3.43
CA ARG A 8 -0.31 -3.22 -3.76
C ARG A 8 -0.14 -3.21 -5.27
N HIS A 9 0.34 -2.09 -5.83
CA HIS A 9 0.64 -1.99 -7.27
C HIS A 9 1.52 -3.16 -7.75
N GLY A 10 1.45 -3.48 -9.05
CA GLY A 10 2.28 -4.48 -9.68
C GLY A 10 3.77 -4.12 -9.65
N GLU A 11 4.64 -5.06 -10.03
CA GLU A 11 6.09 -4.87 -10.05
C GLU A 11 6.50 -3.64 -10.87
N THR A 12 7.51 -2.93 -10.36
CA THR A 12 8.27 -1.89 -11.04
C THR A 12 9.75 -2.28 -11.06
N GLU A 13 10.55 -1.63 -11.90
CA GLU A 13 12.01 -1.88 -11.94
C GLU A 13 12.66 -1.69 -10.56
N TRP A 14 12.22 -0.67 -9.81
CA TRP A 14 12.77 -0.39 -8.50
C TRP A 14 12.26 -1.38 -7.44
N SER A 15 11.00 -1.81 -7.50
CA SER A 15 10.52 -2.84 -6.56
C SER A 15 11.23 -4.19 -6.78
N ARG A 16 11.56 -4.52 -8.05
CA ARG A 16 12.32 -5.72 -8.41
C ARG A 16 13.75 -5.67 -7.91
N SER A 17 14.40 -4.50 -8.01
CA SER A 17 15.78 -4.30 -7.54
C SER A 17 15.88 -3.99 -6.03
N GLY A 18 14.76 -3.90 -5.29
CA GLY A 18 14.73 -3.61 -3.86
C GLY A 18 15.01 -2.16 -3.49
N ARG A 19 14.93 -1.22 -4.45
CA ARG A 19 15.10 0.21 -4.21
C ARG A 19 13.84 0.81 -3.59
N HIS A 20 14.03 1.67 -2.60
CA HIS A 20 12.93 2.44 -2.02
C HIS A 20 12.35 3.39 -3.07
N THR A 21 11.04 3.31 -3.29
CA THR A 21 10.33 4.08 -4.33
C THR A 21 9.20 4.87 -3.68
N GLY A 22 9.48 6.07 -3.21
CA GLY A 22 8.50 6.97 -2.61
C GLY A 22 7.88 7.88 -3.66
N ARG A 23 8.54 8.99 -3.91
CA ARG A 23 8.08 10.09 -4.78
C ARG A 23 8.40 9.88 -6.25
N THR A 24 9.46 9.16 -6.56
CA THR A 24 9.81 8.87 -7.94
C THR A 24 8.71 8.05 -8.62
N ASP A 25 8.24 8.54 -9.77
CA ASP A 25 7.11 7.91 -10.46
C ASP A 25 7.58 6.85 -11.48
N VAL A 26 8.04 5.72 -10.95
CA VAL A 26 8.51 4.56 -11.72
C VAL A 26 7.31 3.77 -12.28
N PRO A 27 7.27 3.48 -13.61
CA PRO A 27 6.18 2.73 -14.23
C PRO A 27 6.19 1.25 -13.86
N LEU A 28 5.07 0.56 -14.13
CA LEU A 28 5.00 -0.90 -14.05
C LEU A 28 5.92 -1.54 -15.10
N THR A 29 6.55 -2.66 -14.73
CA THR A 29 7.14 -3.58 -15.72
C THR A 29 6.02 -4.35 -16.45
N GLU A 30 6.35 -5.06 -17.55
CA GLU A 30 5.32 -5.92 -18.17
C GLU A 30 4.88 -7.04 -17.21
N HIS A 31 5.80 -7.60 -16.44
CA HIS A 31 5.46 -8.55 -15.38
C HIS A 31 4.49 -7.93 -14.35
N GLY A 32 4.74 -6.69 -13.92
CA GLY A 32 3.84 -5.97 -13.00
C GLY A 32 2.44 -5.71 -13.60
N ARG A 33 2.34 -5.48 -14.91
CA ARG A 33 1.05 -5.39 -15.61
C ARG A 33 0.31 -6.72 -15.62
N GLU A 34 1.04 -7.82 -15.82
CA GLU A 34 0.48 -9.17 -15.75
C GLU A 34 0.02 -9.52 -14.33
N GLU A 35 0.84 -9.21 -13.30
CA GLU A 35 0.43 -9.35 -11.89
C GLU A 35 -0.91 -8.65 -11.63
N ALA A 36 -1.04 -7.40 -12.09
CA ALA A 36 -2.28 -6.63 -11.95
C ALA A 36 -3.45 -7.31 -12.67
N ARG A 37 -3.29 -7.70 -13.94
CA ARG A 37 -4.36 -8.38 -14.71
C ARG A 37 -4.85 -9.66 -14.04
N ARG A 38 -3.93 -10.42 -13.42
CA ARG A 38 -4.28 -11.64 -12.66
C ARG A 38 -5.19 -11.37 -11.46
N LEU A 39 -5.19 -10.17 -10.89
CA LEU A 39 -6.08 -9.82 -9.77
C LEU A 39 -7.55 -9.62 -10.18
N VAL A 40 -7.86 -9.48 -11.48
CA VAL A 40 -9.23 -9.21 -11.96
C VAL A 40 -10.28 -10.17 -11.41
N PRO A 41 -10.09 -11.51 -11.39
CA PRO A 41 -11.08 -12.43 -10.82
C PRO A 41 -11.31 -12.18 -9.32
N LEU A 42 -10.25 -11.87 -8.55
CA LEU A 42 -10.36 -11.58 -7.12
C LEU A 42 -11.14 -10.29 -6.87
N ILE A 43 -10.89 -9.24 -7.65
CA ILE A 43 -11.63 -7.97 -7.52
C ILE A 43 -13.11 -8.18 -7.90
N ARG A 44 -13.39 -8.90 -9.00
CA ARG A 44 -14.75 -9.19 -9.47
C ARG A 44 -15.57 -10.04 -8.52
N SER A 45 -14.94 -10.83 -7.64
CA SER A 45 -15.65 -11.61 -6.63
C SER A 45 -16.19 -10.76 -5.47
N HIS A 46 -15.88 -9.45 -5.45
CA HIS A 46 -16.37 -8.50 -4.47
C HIS A 46 -17.25 -7.43 -5.12
N ARG A 47 -18.34 -7.06 -4.46
CA ARG A 47 -19.07 -5.84 -4.81
C ARG A 47 -18.29 -4.65 -4.29
N ILE A 48 -17.70 -3.85 -5.17
CA ILE A 48 -16.95 -2.65 -4.81
C ILE A 48 -17.94 -1.48 -4.68
N GLY A 49 -18.00 -0.89 -3.49
CA GLY A 49 -18.85 0.27 -3.20
C GLY A 49 -18.10 1.60 -3.32
N ALA A 50 -16.80 1.60 -3.00
CA ALA A 50 -15.93 2.76 -3.19
C ALA A 50 -14.49 2.33 -3.46
N ALA A 51 -13.72 3.19 -4.13
CA ALA A 51 -12.34 2.94 -4.47
C ALA A 51 -11.49 4.21 -4.33
N PHE A 52 -10.29 4.05 -3.78
CA PHE A 52 -9.28 5.10 -3.69
C PHE A 52 -7.95 4.60 -4.25
N VAL A 53 -7.20 5.49 -4.86
CA VAL A 53 -5.92 5.17 -5.50
C VAL A 53 -4.88 6.23 -5.23
N SER A 54 -3.63 5.80 -5.01
CA SER A 54 -2.48 6.70 -4.94
C SER A 54 -2.32 7.49 -6.25
N PRO A 55 -1.87 8.76 -6.20
CA PRO A 55 -1.62 9.57 -7.39
C PRO A 55 -0.53 9.02 -8.33
N SER A 56 0.34 8.11 -7.87
CA SER A 56 1.42 7.55 -8.68
C SER A 56 0.90 6.79 -9.91
N GLN A 57 1.63 6.87 -11.04
CA GLN A 57 1.22 6.18 -12.26
C GLN A 57 1.14 4.66 -12.08
N ARG A 58 2.07 4.04 -11.32
CA ARG A 58 2.07 2.60 -11.04
C ARG A 58 0.81 2.12 -10.34
N ALA A 59 0.30 2.89 -9.38
CA ALA A 59 -0.95 2.58 -8.67
C ALA A 59 -2.17 2.82 -9.56
N ARG A 60 -2.21 3.92 -10.29
CA ARG A 60 -3.31 4.25 -11.21
C ARG A 60 -3.39 3.26 -12.38
N GLU A 61 -2.25 2.86 -12.94
CA GLU A 61 -2.22 1.84 -13.99
C GLU A 61 -2.69 0.48 -13.43
N THR A 62 -2.28 0.10 -12.21
CA THR A 62 -2.78 -1.09 -11.53
C THR A 62 -4.31 -1.02 -11.37
N ALA A 63 -4.85 0.09 -10.87
CA ALA A 63 -6.30 0.28 -10.72
C ALA A 63 -7.06 0.06 -12.03
N ARG A 64 -6.57 0.64 -13.13
CA ARG A 64 -7.14 0.46 -14.47
C ARG A 64 -7.10 -1.01 -14.93
N LEU A 65 -5.97 -1.70 -14.72
CA LEU A 65 -5.76 -3.09 -15.15
C LEU A 65 -6.63 -4.08 -14.38
N ILE A 66 -6.88 -3.83 -13.09
CA ILE A 66 -7.79 -4.66 -12.27
C ILE A 66 -9.28 -4.34 -12.50
N GLY A 67 -9.58 -3.35 -13.35
CA GLY A 67 -10.96 -2.98 -13.71
C GLY A 67 -11.62 -1.97 -12.76
N VAL A 68 -10.88 -1.35 -11.85
CA VAL A 68 -11.35 -0.28 -10.95
C VAL A 68 -11.09 1.06 -11.61
N ARG A 69 -12.07 1.57 -12.39
CA ARG A 69 -11.89 2.78 -13.22
C ARG A 69 -12.23 4.08 -12.50
N ASP A 70 -13.16 4.04 -11.56
CA ASP A 70 -13.70 5.23 -10.88
C ASP A 70 -13.08 5.44 -9.50
N ALA A 71 -11.81 5.00 -9.33
CA ALA A 71 -11.09 5.21 -8.09
C ALA A 71 -10.76 6.69 -7.89
N ARG A 72 -11.10 7.22 -6.71
CA ARG A 72 -10.74 8.59 -6.31
C ARG A 72 -9.25 8.65 -6.02
N VAL A 73 -8.55 9.59 -6.64
CA VAL A 73 -7.14 9.86 -6.34
C VAL A 73 -7.04 10.52 -4.98
N ASP A 74 -6.20 10.00 -4.09
CA ASP A 74 -5.99 10.54 -2.75
C ASP A 74 -4.51 10.55 -2.39
N ALA A 75 -4.01 11.72 -2.02
CA ALA A 75 -2.60 11.92 -1.66
C ALA A 75 -2.18 11.20 -0.37
N ASP A 76 -3.13 10.92 0.55
CA ASP A 76 -2.84 10.13 1.74
C ASP A 76 -2.43 8.68 1.40
N LEU A 77 -2.67 8.21 0.15
CA LEU A 77 -2.25 6.90 -0.35
C LEU A 77 -0.84 6.89 -0.98
N CYS A 78 -0.11 8.00 -1.00
CA CYS A 78 1.29 7.99 -1.43
C CYS A 78 2.11 6.99 -0.64
N GLU A 79 3.18 6.46 -1.25
CA GLU A 79 4.15 5.64 -0.51
C GLU A 79 4.86 6.50 0.56
N TRP A 80 5.54 5.87 1.47
CA TRP A 80 6.43 6.50 2.41
C TRP A 80 7.41 7.41 1.69
N ASP A 81 7.55 8.65 2.14
CA ASP A 81 8.58 9.55 1.65
C ASP A 81 9.92 9.11 2.27
N TYR A 82 10.78 8.53 1.44
CA TYR A 82 12.05 7.97 1.93
C TYR A 82 13.16 9.00 2.09
N GLY A 83 12.90 10.28 1.78
CA GLY A 83 13.88 11.34 1.93
C GLY A 83 15.20 11.02 1.23
N GLY A 84 16.31 11.09 1.96
CA GLY A 84 17.64 10.78 1.43
C GLY A 84 17.88 9.32 1.05
N TYR A 85 16.92 8.42 1.31
CA TYR A 85 17.00 7.01 0.91
C TYR A 85 16.16 6.69 -0.33
N GLU A 86 15.59 7.69 -1.01
CA GLU A 86 14.91 7.49 -2.29
C GLU A 86 15.86 6.85 -3.32
N GLY A 87 15.43 5.76 -3.94
CA GLY A 87 16.23 5.00 -4.93
C GLY A 87 17.36 4.14 -4.36
N VAL A 88 17.56 4.13 -3.03
CA VAL A 88 18.59 3.34 -2.35
C VAL A 88 17.99 2.02 -1.86
N THR A 89 18.77 0.93 -1.85
CA THR A 89 18.33 -0.36 -1.31
C THR A 89 18.58 -0.45 0.20
N THR A 90 17.80 -1.27 0.92
CA THR A 90 18.08 -1.58 2.33
C THR A 90 19.51 -2.07 2.56
N VAL A 91 20.03 -2.92 1.65
CA VAL A 91 21.40 -3.46 1.75
C VAL A 91 22.44 -2.34 1.67
N ASP A 92 22.25 -1.37 0.77
CA ASP A 92 23.20 -0.26 0.63
C ASP A 92 23.15 0.68 1.86
N ILE A 93 21.95 0.92 2.41
CA ILE A 93 21.81 1.71 3.65
C ILE A 93 22.53 1.01 4.80
N GLN A 94 22.36 -0.30 4.93
CA GLN A 94 22.96 -1.07 6.02
C GLN A 94 24.50 -1.17 5.95
N ARG A 95 25.12 -0.91 4.79
CA ARG A 95 26.59 -0.78 4.70
C ARG A 95 27.12 0.40 5.50
N SER A 96 26.37 1.51 5.56
CA SER A 96 26.74 2.71 6.32
C SER A 96 26.07 2.79 7.70
N ARG A 97 24.94 2.10 7.87
CA ARG A 97 24.15 2.06 9.11
C ARG A 97 23.77 0.60 9.44
N PRO A 98 24.69 -0.23 9.97
CA PRO A 98 24.40 -1.62 10.30
C PRO A 98 23.19 -1.74 11.22
N GLY A 99 22.29 -2.69 10.89
CA GLY A 99 21.06 -2.90 11.63
C GLY A 99 19.92 -1.92 11.35
N TRP A 100 20.12 -0.94 10.46
CA TRP A 100 19.05 -0.02 10.09
C TRP A 100 17.80 -0.75 9.60
N PHE A 101 16.65 -0.28 10.08
CA PHE A 101 15.37 -0.81 9.70
C PHE A 101 14.32 0.32 9.61
N LEU A 102 13.68 0.47 8.44
CA LEU A 102 12.80 1.59 8.12
C LEU A 102 11.76 1.90 9.21
N PHE A 103 11.09 0.88 9.74
CA PHE A 103 9.97 1.04 10.66
C PHE A 103 10.37 1.49 12.07
N THR A 104 11.65 1.43 12.43
CA THR A 104 12.17 1.87 13.73
C THR A 104 13.10 3.07 13.61
N ASP A 105 13.93 3.10 12.58
CA ASP A 105 14.99 4.09 12.45
C ASP A 105 14.63 5.25 11.51
N GLY A 106 13.49 5.11 10.80
CA GLY A 106 13.04 6.12 9.84
C GLY A 106 14.02 6.32 8.67
N VAL A 107 14.04 7.52 8.13
CA VAL A 107 14.80 7.86 6.93
C VAL A 107 15.79 9.00 7.19
N ALA A 108 16.83 9.10 6.37
CA ALA A 108 17.69 10.27 6.34
C ALA A 108 16.96 11.47 5.70
N PRO A 109 17.23 12.73 6.14
CA PRO A 109 16.65 13.91 5.51
C PRO A 109 16.96 13.94 4.01
N GLY A 110 15.93 14.23 3.22
CA GLY A 110 16.01 14.46 1.79
C GLY A 110 16.01 15.95 1.43
N PRO A 111 15.83 16.28 0.14
CA PRO A 111 15.68 17.65 -0.31
C PRO A 111 14.38 18.29 0.23
N PRO A 112 14.23 19.63 0.19
CA PRO A 112 13.09 20.34 0.78
C PRO A 112 11.70 19.89 0.27
N ASP A 113 11.61 19.43 -0.96
CA ASP A 113 10.37 18.92 -1.59
C ASP A 113 10.09 17.45 -1.24
N HIS A 114 11.09 16.72 -0.73
CA HIS A 114 11.00 15.32 -0.30
C HIS A 114 11.82 15.10 0.98
N PRO A 115 11.40 15.72 2.12
CA PRO A 115 12.22 15.73 3.34
C PRO A 115 12.33 14.37 4.02
N GLY A 116 11.47 13.42 3.66
CA GLY A 116 11.30 12.17 4.35
C GLY A 116 10.20 12.21 5.40
N GLU A 117 9.58 11.06 5.68
CA GLU A 117 8.56 10.90 6.73
C GLU A 117 9.07 10.02 7.86
N THR A 118 8.67 10.35 9.09
CA THR A 118 8.82 9.43 10.24
C THR A 118 7.73 8.35 10.21
N PRO A 119 7.91 7.22 10.93
CA PRO A 119 6.85 6.21 11.06
C PRO A 119 5.53 6.81 11.58
N GLU A 120 5.61 7.78 12.50
CA GLU A 120 4.45 8.44 13.09
C GLU A 120 3.70 9.29 12.05
N GLN A 121 4.39 10.04 11.22
CA GLN A 121 3.79 10.84 10.13
C GLN A 121 3.07 9.96 9.09
N VAL A 122 3.67 8.83 8.73
CA VAL A 122 3.00 7.84 7.87
C VAL A 122 1.77 7.24 8.58
N GLY A 123 1.87 7.02 9.90
CA GLY A 123 0.76 6.56 10.73
C GLY A 123 -0.41 7.56 10.74
N GLU A 124 -0.13 8.84 10.92
CA GLU A 124 -1.14 9.91 10.87
C GLU A 124 -1.84 9.99 9.50
N ARG A 125 -1.07 9.83 8.42
CA ARG A 125 -1.60 9.74 7.05
C ARG A 125 -2.50 8.53 6.86
N ALA A 126 -2.09 7.39 7.42
CA ALA A 126 -2.90 6.17 7.41
C ALA A 126 -4.20 6.34 8.21
N ASP A 127 -4.17 7.02 9.35
CA ASP A 127 -5.37 7.28 10.16
C ASP A 127 -6.36 8.20 9.42
N ARG A 128 -5.88 9.24 8.72
CA ARG A 128 -6.75 10.08 7.86
C ARG A 128 -7.41 9.25 6.74
N MET A 129 -6.64 8.36 6.11
CA MET A 129 -7.19 7.48 5.07
C MET A 129 -8.21 6.49 5.64
N LEU A 130 -7.96 5.93 6.82
CA LEU A 130 -8.89 5.02 7.50
C LEU A 130 -10.21 5.71 7.86
N ALA A 131 -10.19 6.97 8.29
CA ALA A 131 -11.41 7.75 8.51
C ALA A 131 -12.25 7.90 7.23
N LYS A 132 -11.61 8.14 6.07
CA LYS A 132 -12.28 8.17 4.75
C LYS A 132 -12.85 6.80 4.37
N VAL A 133 -12.11 5.73 4.65
CA VAL A 133 -12.56 4.34 4.45
C VAL A 133 -13.79 4.04 5.29
N ASP A 134 -13.78 4.38 6.58
CA ASP A 134 -14.90 4.10 7.48
C ASP A 134 -16.17 4.87 7.06
N ALA A 135 -16.03 6.12 6.62
CA ALA A 135 -17.13 6.90 6.06
C ALA A 135 -17.68 6.24 4.76
N ALA A 136 -16.79 5.75 3.89
CA ALA A 136 -17.21 5.07 2.67
C ALA A 136 -17.90 3.72 2.96
N LEU A 137 -17.39 2.92 3.91
CA LEU A 137 -17.99 1.66 4.34
C LEU A 137 -19.38 1.87 4.97
N ALA A 138 -19.60 2.98 5.66
CA ALA A 138 -20.89 3.33 6.21
C ALA A 138 -21.89 3.77 5.12
N ALA A 139 -21.43 4.28 4.00
CA ALA A 139 -22.25 4.81 2.91
C ALA A 139 -22.54 3.77 1.80
N THR A 140 -22.01 2.55 1.89
CA THR A 140 -22.18 1.51 0.84
C THR A 140 -22.35 0.12 1.42
N ASP A 141 -23.07 -0.75 0.72
CA ASP A 141 -23.16 -2.19 1.02
C ASP A 141 -22.02 -3.01 0.41
N GLY A 142 -21.05 -2.36 -0.24
CA GLY A 142 -19.91 -2.99 -0.90
C GLY A 142 -18.63 -2.90 -0.08
N ALA A 143 -17.57 -3.51 -0.61
CA ALA A 143 -16.23 -3.35 -0.11
C ALA A 143 -15.64 -1.98 -0.54
N VAL A 144 -14.72 -1.47 0.26
CA VAL A 144 -13.86 -0.34 -0.12
C VAL A 144 -12.51 -0.88 -0.57
N VAL A 145 -12.00 -0.44 -1.72
CA VAL A 145 -10.68 -0.86 -2.21
C VAL A 145 -9.69 0.30 -2.20
N LEU A 146 -8.50 0.06 -1.66
CA LEU A 146 -7.35 0.96 -1.73
C LEU A 146 -6.29 0.36 -2.64
N ILE A 147 -5.83 1.14 -3.62
CA ILE A 147 -4.74 0.75 -4.52
C ILE A 147 -3.54 1.66 -4.23
N ALA A 148 -2.50 1.09 -3.62
CA ALA A 148 -1.38 1.87 -3.10
C ALA A 148 -0.06 1.05 -3.05
N HIS A 149 0.74 1.24 -2.03
CA HIS A 149 2.14 0.87 -1.97
C HIS A 149 2.48 -0.05 -0.79
N GLY A 150 3.68 -0.61 -0.84
CA GLY A 150 4.13 -1.63 0.09
C GLY A 150 4.18 -1.16 1.54
N HIS A 151 4.99 -0.17 1.86
CA HIS A 151 5.20 0.24 3.24
C HIS A 151 4.00 1.01 3.80
N PHE A 152 3.37 1.87 2.99
CA PHE A 152 2.17 2.58 3.41
C PHE A 152 1.03 1.63 3.80
N LEU A 153 0.70 0.63 2.96
CA LEU A 153 -0.38 -0.32 3.25
C LEU A 153 -0.08 -1.21 4.48
N ARG A 154 1.19 -1.51 4.74
CA ARG A 154 1.63 -2.23 5.94
C ARG A 154 1.40 -1.40 7.20
N VAL A 155 1.74 -0.10 7.17
CA VAL A 155 1.44 0.85 8.26
C VAL A 155 -0.06 1.01 8.44
N LEU A 156 -0.82 1.21 7.36
CA LEU A 156 -2.28 1.32 7.40
C LEU A 156 -2.92 0.07 8.02
N THR A 157 -2.42 -1.11 7.70
CA THR A 157 -2.88 -2.36 8.32
C THR A 157 -2.62 -2.38 9.82
N ALA A 158 -1.41 -2.00 10.25
CA ALA A 158 -1.10 -1.88 11.69
C ALA A 158 -2.09 -0.92 12.38
N ARG A 159 -2.32 0.27 11.80
CA ARG A 159 -3.26 1.26 12.34
C ARG A 159 -4.70 0.74 12.39
N ARG A 160 -5.16 0.05 11.35
CA ARG A 160 -6.49 -0.59 11.32
C ARG A 160 -6.69 -1.59 12.45
N LEU A 161 -5.64 -2.32 12.83
CA LEU A 161 -5.64 -3.30 13.92
C LEU A 161 -5.39 -2.67 15.31
N GLY A 162 -5.29 -1.35 15.41
CA GLY A 162 -5.03 -0.65 16.67
C GLY A 162 -3.56 -0.71 17.13
N LEU A 163 -2.64 -1.08 16.23
CA LEU A 163 -1.22 -1.19 16.53
C LEU A 163 -0.47 0.11 16.17
N PRO A 164 0.64 0.42 16.86
CA PRO A 164 1.55 1.50 16.47
C PRO A 164 2.08 1.35 15.03
N PRO A 165 2.40 2.46 14.31
CA PRO A 165 2.89 2.45 12.92
C PRO A 165 4.06 1.50 12.66
N ARG A 166 5.03 1.42 13.60
CA ARG A 166 6.20 0.53 13.51
C ARG A 166 5.84 -0.94 13.33
N HIS A 167 4.65 -1.37 13.77
CA HIS A 167 4.19 -2.76 13.61
C HIS A 167 3.80 -3.09 12.16
N GLY A 168 3.79 -2.13 11.25
CA GLY A 168 3.80 -2.40 9.81
C GLY A 168 4.92 -3.35 9.39
N ALA A 169 6.01 -3.40 10.17
CA ALA A 169 7.11 -4.35 10.03
C ALA A 169 6.66 -5.82 9.98
N LEU A 170 5.59 -6.16 10.69
CA LEU A 170 5.09 -7.54 10.82
C LEU A 170 4.36 -8.05 9.57
N PHE A 171 3.98 -7.16 8.66
CA PHE A 171 3.12 -7.48 7.52
C PHE A 171 3.90 -7.43 6.21
N GLN A 172 4.57 -8.52 5.82
CA GLN A 172 5.19 -8.56 4.49
C GLN A 172 4.11 -8.46 3.40
N LEU A 173 4.30 -7.57 2.42
CA LEU A 173 3.34 -7.34 1.34
C LEU A 173 4.05 -7.36 -0.01
N ALA A 174 3.70 -8.34 -0.85
CA ALA A 174 4.26 -8.51 -2.19
C ALA A 174 3.55 -7.61 -3.23
N THR A 175 4.21 -7.31 -4.36
CA THR A 175 3.60 -6.62 -5.51
C THR A 175 2.47 -7.44 -6.11
N GLY A 176 1.48 -6.79 -6.72
CA GLY A 176 0.40 -7.47 -7.42
C GLY A 176 -0.38 -8.45 -6.55
N THR A 177 -0.63 -8.11 -5.27
CA THR A 177 -1.40 -8.94 -4.34
C THR A 177 -2.59 -8.18 -3.79
N LEU A 178 -3.62 -8.94 -3.39
CA LEU A 178 -4.79 -8.46 -2.67
C LEU A 178 -4.67 -8.86 -1.19
N CYS A 179 -5.01 -7.94 -0.28
CA CYS A 179 -5.27 -8.27 1.12
C CYS A 179 -6.71 -7.86 1.48
N ARG A 180 -7.30 -8.59 2.42
CA ARG A 180 -8.64 -8.34 2.90
C ARG A 180 -8.61 -8.13 4.41
N LEU A 181 -9.02 -6.95 4.86
CA LEU A 181 -9.25 -6.63 6.25
C LEU A 181 -10.76 -6.65 6.48
N GLY A 182 -11.19 -7.52 7.37
CA GLY A 182 -12.59 -7.73 7.73
C GLY A 182 -12.90 -7.29 9.15
N THR A 183 -14.04 -7.73 9.63
CA THR A 183 -14.48 -7.53 11.02
C THR A 183 -14.99 -8.85 11.58
N GLU A 184 -14.52 -9.23 12.76
CA GLU A 184 -14.99 -10.38 13.50
C GLU A 184 -15.41 -9.93 14.90
N HIS A 185 -16.64 -10.24 15.29
CA HIS A 185 -17.23 -9.79 16.57
C HIS A 185 -17.04 -8.27 16.84
N GLY A 186 -17.17 -7.45 15.79
CA GLY A 186 -17.01 -6.00 15.88
C GLY A 186 -15.57 -5.50 15.95
N ARG A 187 -14.57 -6.38 15.82
CA ARG A 187 -13.15 -6.02 15.85
C ARG A 187 -12.49 -6.20 14.48
N PRO A 188 -11.61 -5.30 14.06
CA PRO A 188 -10.85 -5.45 12.82
C PRO A 188 -9.95 -6.69 12.86
N VAL A 189 -9.95 -7.45 11.76
CA VAL A 189 -9.11 -8.64 11.58
C VAL A 189 -8.50 -8.69 10.19
N ILE A 190 -7.40 -9.44 10.04
CA ILE A 190 -6.88 -9.81 8.74
C ILE A 190 -7.62 -11.07 8.27
N ALA A 191 -8.52 -10.92 7.31
CA ALA A 191 -9.29 -12.02 6.73
C ALA A 191 -8.59 -12.69 5.52
N GLY A 192 -7.53 -12.06 5.00
CA GLY A 192 -6.67 -12.62 3.97
C GLY A 192 -5.47 -11.72 3.71
N TRP A 193 -4.30 -12.30 3.45
CA TRP A 193 -3.06 -11.57 3.26
C TRP A 193 -2.23 -12.11 2.11
N ASN A 194 -1.68 -11.24 1.24
CA ASN A 194 -0.91 -11.63 0.06
C ASN A 194 -1.64 -12.62 -0.86
N ILE A 195 -2.95 -12.43 -1.03
CA ILE A 195 -3.77 -13.30 -1.87
C ILE A 195 -3.36 -13.09 -3.34
N ARG A 196 -3.04 -14.17 -4.02
CA ARG A 196 -2.83 -14.25 -5.46
C ARG A 196 -3.86 -15.22 -6.06
N PRO A 197 -4.30 -15.03 -7.30
CA PRO A 197 -5.06 -16.04 -8.00
C PRO A 197 -4.23 -17.34 -8.07
N ARG A 198 -4.90 -18.47 -7.97
CA ARG A 198 -4.22 -19.76 -8.21
C ARG A 198 -3.72 -19.77 -9.66
N GLU A 199 -2.48 -20.18 -9.85
CA GLU A 199 -1.99 -20.51 -11.18
C GLU A 199 -2.81 -21.72 -11.67
N VAL A 200 -3.41 -21.57 -12.86
CA VAL A 200 -4.18 -22.64 -13.52
C VAL A 200 -3.22 -23.47 -14.34
#